data_65afd4e8ffd019815cb07e4675c9d40a
#
_entry.id   65afd4e8ffd019815cb07e4675c9d40a
#
_cell.length_a   1.000
_cell.length_b   1.000
_cell.length_c   1.000
_cell.angle_alpha   90.00
_cell.angle_beta   90.00
_cell.angle_gamma   90.00
#
_symmetry.space_group_name_H-M   'P 1'
#
loop_
_entity.id
_entity.type
_entity.pdbx_description
1 polymer ?
#
loop_
_entity_poly.entity_id
_entity_poly.type
_entity_poly.pdbx_seq_one_letter_code
_entity_poly.pdbx_strand_id
1 'polypeptide(L)'
;MHTIGTDAMTQERIPREIWVLIAAAFVIAVGFGLITPVLPQFAQSFGVGATASSIVVSVFAFFRLVFAPGGGRLIARLGERPVYLIGLLIVAISTGATAFAQNYTQLVIFRGLGGIGSTMFTVSAVALLVRIAPPTIRARVSSAYASAFLIGGVTGPVVG
;
A
#
# COMPACT_ATOMS: atom_id res chain seq x y z
N MET A 1 -24.91 39.21 -30.21
CA MET A 1 -23.48 39.24 -29.97
C MET A 1 -23.24 38.56 -28.62
N HIS A 2 -23.11 37.22 -28.66
CA HIS A 2 -22.91 36.39 -27.46
C HIS A 2 -21.44 36.43 -27.10
N THR A 3 -21.12 37.10 -26.03
CA THR A 3 -19.81 36.97 -25.34
C THR A 3 -19.74 35.58 -24.75
N ILE A 4 -18.97 34.72 -25.41
CA ILE A 4 -18.53 33.47 -24.83
C ILE A 4 -17.61 33.83 -23.67
N GLY A 5 -18.17 33.76 -22.47
CA GLY A 5 -17.37 33.86 -21.24
C GLY A 5 -16.36 32.72 -21.27
N THR A 6 -15.11 33.04 -21.37
CA THR A 6 -13.98 32.23 -21.00
C THR A 6 -14.11 31.97 -19.51
N ASP A 7 -14.90 30.98 -19.13
CA ASP A 7 -14.83 30.40 -17.81
C ASP A 7 -13.40 29.86 -17.68
N ALA A 8 -12.56 30.70 -17.05
CA ALA A 8 -11.26 30.29 -16.59
C ALA A 8 -11.48 28.99 -15.81
N MET A 9 -11.01 27.89 -16.35
CA MET A 9 -10.90 26.62 -15.65
C MET A 9 -10.12 26.93 -14.37
N THR A 10 -10.84 27.17 -13.31
CA THR A 10 -10.27 27.22 -11.97
C THR A 10 -9.59 25.87 -11.79
N GLN A 11 -8.30 25.87 -11.94
CA GLN A 11 -7.46 24.71 -11.64
C GLN A 11 -7.70 24.41 -10.16
N GLU A 12 -8.66 23.53 -9.87
CA GLU A 12 -8.94 23.08 -8.51
C GLU A 12 -7.64 22.57 -7.92
N ARG A 13 -7.12 23.30 -6.97
CA ARG A 13 -5.87 22.94 -6.28
C ARG A 13 -6.10 21.62 -5.55
N ILE A 14 -5.29 20.63 -5.89
CA ILE A 14 -5.31 19.33 -5.22
C ILE A 14 -4.99 19.58 -3.73
N PRO A 15 -5.85 19.15 -2.79
CA PRO A 15 -5.61 19.27 -1.36
C PRO A 15 -4.27 18.67 -0.95
N ARG A 16 -3.62 19.28 0.02
CA ARG A 16 -2.29 18.82 0.52
C ARG A 16 -2.33 17.38 1.01
N GLU A 17 -3.45 16.96 1.60
CA GLU A 17 -3.69 15.61 2.10
C GLU A 17 -3.55 14.56 0.99
N ILE A 18 -3.99 14.87 -0.21
CA ILE A 18 -3.87 13.96 -1.38
C ILE A 18 -2.41 13.76 -1.76
N TRP A 19 -1.61 14.83 -1.75
CA TRP A 19 -0.17 14.72 -2.03
C TRP A 19 0.56 13.89 -0.97
N VAL A 20 0.16 14.01 0.29
CA VAL A 20 0.70 13.17 1.37
C VAL A 20 0.37 11.71 1.15
N LEU A 21 -0.87 11.39 0.74
CA LEU A 21 -1.27 10.01 0.42
C LEU A 21 -0.49 9.43 -0.76
N ILE A 22 -0.29 10.22 -1.81
CA ILE A 22 0.49 9.82 -3.00
C ILE A 22 1.96 9.58 -2.63
N ALA A 23 2.57 10.49 -1.87
CA ALA A 23 3.94 10.37 -1.43
C ALA A 23 4.13 9.14 -0.50
N ALA A 24 3.21 8.91 0.44
CA ALA A 24 3.22 7.74 1.30
C ALA A 24 3.09 6.44 0.49
N ALA A 25 2.19 6.41 -0.50
CA ALA A 25 2.04 5.26 -1.39
C ALA A 25 3.33 4.96 -2.16
N PHE A 26 4.00 5.98 -2.67
CA PHE A 26 5.27 5.85 -3.38
C PHE A 26 6.37 5.28 -2.46
N VAL A 27 6.57 5.87 -1.29
CA VAL A 27 7.59 5.42 -0.32
C VAL A 27 7.36 3.98 0.12
N ILE A 28 6.11 3.61 0.40
CA ILE A 28 5.75 2.25 0.77
C ILE A 28 5.99 1.28 -0.38
N ALA A 29 5.64 1.68 -1.61
CA ALA A 29 5.85 0.84 -2.79
C ALA A 29 7.33 0.62 -3.08
N VAL A 30 8.19 1.63 -2.91
CA VAL A 30 9.65 1.49 -2.97
C VAL A 30 10.13 0.48 -1.93
N GLY A 31 9.67 0.59 -0.68
CA GLY A 31 10.00 -0.35 0.37
C GLY A 31 9.60 -1.79 0.05
N PHE A 32 8.39 -2.00 -0.48
CA PHE A 32 7.96 -3.32 -0.95
C PHE A 32 8.80 -3.83 -2.13
N GLY A 33 9.13 -2.96 -3.07
CA GLY A 33 9.96 -3.30 -4.22
C GLY A 33 11.37 -3.74 -3.81
N LEU A 34 11.97 -3.08 -2.82
CA LEU A 34 13.27 -3.45 -2.25
C LEU A 34 13.25 -4.84 -1.58
N ILE A 35 12.21 -5.13 -0.81
CA ILE A 35 12.13 -6.34 0.02
C ILE A 35 11.74 -7.57 -0.80
N THR A 36 10.88 -7.40 -1.81
CA THR A 36 10.29 -8.52 -2.56
C THR A 36 11.33 -9.47 -3.18
N PRO A 37 12.39 -9.02 -3.87
CA PRO A 37 13.38 -9.91 -4.44
C PRO A 37 14.32 -10.56 -3.40
N VAL A 38 14.52 -9.91 -2.26
CA VAL A 38 15.41 -10.39 -1.19
C VAL A 38 14.74 -11.47 -0.33
N LEU A 39 13.42 -11.43 -0.21
CA LEU A 39 12.66 -12.30 0.68
C LEU A 39 12.83 -13.80 0.41
N PRO A 40 12.77 -14.30 -0.84
CA PRO A 40 13.00 -15.71 -1.12
C PRO A 40 14.41 -16.17 -0.74
N GLN A 41 15.42 -15.33 -0.98
CA GLN A 41 16.82 -15.61 -0.61
C GLN A 41 16.97 -15.67 0.91
N PHE A 42 16.37 -14.71 1.61
CA PHE A 42 16.37 -14.70 3.07
C PHE A 42 15.64 -15.92 3.66
N ALA A 43 14.52 -16.34 3.07
CA ALA A 43 13.84 -17.57 3.48
C ALA A 43 14.73 -18.82 3.30
N GLN A 44 15.47 -18.90 2.20
CA GLN A 44 16.40 -20.01 1.94
C GLN A 44 17.55 -20.10 2.96
N SER A 45 17.96 -18.99 3.56
CA SER A 45 18.98 -18.98 4.60
C SER A 45 18.58 -19.79 5.85
N PHE A 46 17.29 -20.06 6.03
CA PHE A 46 16.78 -20.96 7.08
C PHE A 46 16.77 -22.46 6.67
N GLY A 47 17.45 -22.82 5.56
CA GLY A 47 17.54 -24.19 5.09
C GLY A 47 16.29 -24.74 4.42
N VAL A 48 15.36 -23.88 4.00
CA VAL A 48 14.13 -24.30 3.32
C VAL A 48 14.30 -24.29 1.79
N GLY A 49 13.57 -25.17 1.10
CA GLY A 49 13.62 -25.28 -0.35
C GLY A 49 12.89 -24.11 -1.07
N ALA A 50 13.03 -24.06 -2.39
CA ALA A 50 12.44 -23.00 -3.24
C ALA A 50 10.91 -22.88 -3.08
N THR A 51 10.22 -23.99 -2.92
CA THR A 51 8.75 -24.00 -2.71
C THR A 51 8.38 -23.29 -1.42
N ALA A 52 9.06 -23.57 -0.32
CA ALA A 52 8.81 -22.91 0.96
C ALA A 52 9.16 -21.40 0.90
N SER A 53 10.21 -21.05 0.17
CA SER A 53 10.55 -19.63 -0.05
C SER A 53 9.45 -18.86 -0.79
N SER A 54 8.80 -19.50 -1.77
CA SER A 54 7.66 -18.93 -2.50
C SER A 54 6.42 -18.74 -1.61
N ILE A 55 6.22 -19.61 -0.61
CA ILE A 55 5.12 -19.51 0.35
C ILE A 55 5.19 -18.17 1.12
N VAL A 56 6.38 -17.70 1.48
CA VAL A 56 6.56 -16.43 2.19
C VAL A 56 5.98 -15.24 1.42
N VAL A 57 6.13 -15.24 0.11
CA VAL A 57 5.54 -14.21 -0.77
C VAL A 57 4.04 -14.41 -0.90
N SER A 58 3.62 -15.66 -1.09
CA SER A 58 2.21 -16.02 -1.30
C SER A 58 1.35 -15.76 -0.07
N VAL A 59 1.86 -16.01 1.13
CA VAL A 59 1.17 -15.75 2.40
C VAL A 59 0.78 -14.28 2.54
N PHE A 60 1.66 -13.37 2.17
CA PHE A 60 1.33 -11.94 2.18
C PHE A 60 0.14 -11.62 1.26
N ALA A 61 0.16 -12.14 0.02
CA ALA A 61 -0.92 -11.94 -0.94
C ALA A 61 -2.22 -12.63 -0.50
N PHE A 62 -2.13 -13.82 0.08
CA PHE A 62 -3.26 -14.58 0.60
C PHE A 62 -3.97 -13.81 1.72
N PHE A 63 -3.26 -13.38 2.75
CA PHE A 63 -3.87 -12.61 3.84
C PHE A 63 -4.41 -11.27 3.34
N ARG A 64 -3.75 -10.63 2.40
CA ARG A 64 -4.25 -9.42 1.75
C ARG A 64 -5.61 -9.66 1.08
N LEU A 65 -5.77 -10.78 0.37
CA LEU A 65 -7.02 -11.12 -0.31
C LEU A 65 -8.13 -11.48 0.69
N VAL A 66 -7.84 -12.35 1.66
CA VAL A 66 -8.82 -12.82 2.66
C VAL A 66 -9.36 -11.69 3.53
N PHE A 67 -8.50 -10.73 3.88
CA PHE A 67 -8.89 -9.60 4.74
C PHE A 67 -9.43 -8.39 3.96
N ALA A 68 -9.41 -8.39 2.63
CA ALA A 68 -9.94 -7.30 1.82
C ALA A 68 -11.41 -6.95 2.13
N PRO A 69 -12.35 -7.91 2.27
CA PRO A 69 -13.74 -7.61 2.63
C PRO A 69 -13.89 -7.04 4.05
N GLY A 70 -12.99 -7.43 4.96
CA GLY A 70 -12.95 -6.93 6.34
C GLY A 70 -12.53 -5.46 6.43
N GLY A 71 -11.65 -5.02 5.55
CA GLY A 71 -11.18 -3.64 5.49
C GLY A 71 -12.31 -2.63 5.32
N GLY A 72 -13.25 -2.90 4.41
CA GLY A 72 -14.42 -2.06 4.21
C GLY A 72 -15.34 -1.96 5.44
N ARG A 73 -15.57 -3.07 6.13
CA ARG A 73 -16.36 -3.09 7.37
C ARG A 73 -15.68 -2.31 8.50
N LEU A 74 -14.37 -2.41 8.58
CA LEU A 74 -13.59 -1.71 9.59
C LEU A 74 -13.60 -0.20 9.37
N ILE A 75 -13.50 0.24 8.10
CA ILE A 75 -13.64 1.64 7.71
C ILE A 75 -15.03 2.17 8.07
N ALA A 76 -16.08 1.40 7.83
CA ALA A 76 -17.44 1.80 8.18
C ALA A 76 -17.64 2.02 9.69
N ARG A 77 -16.88 1.32 10.54
CA ARG A 77 -16.97 1.43 12.00
C ARG A 77 -16.05 2.49 12.59
N LEU A 78 -14.81 2.56 12.14
CA LEU A 78 -13.75 3.39 12.72
C LEU A 78 -13.43 4.65 11.90
N GLY A 79 -13.88 4.70 10.64
CA GLY A 79 -13.49 5.73 9.68
C GLY A 79 -12.19 5.43 8.94
N GLU A 80 -11.94 6.14 7.85
CA GLU A 80 -10.80 5.86 6.96
C GLU A 80 -9.45 6.20 7.58
N ARG A 81 -9.35 7.33 8.30
CA ARG A 81 -8.08 7.82 8.87
C ARG A 81 -7.49 6.88 9.92
N PRO A 82 -8.24 6.43 10.95
CA PRO A 82 -7.72 5.48 11.93
C PRO A 82 -7.31 4.15 11.30
N VAL A 83 -8.13 3.62 10.39
CA VAL A 83 -7.84 2.34 9.71
C VAL A 83 -6.59 2.45 8.84
N TYR A 84 -6.41 3.59 8.16
CA TYR A 84 -5.20 3.89 7.40
C TYR A 84 -3.94 3.87 8.28
N LEU A 85 -3.97 4.58 9.41
CA LEU A 85 -2.82 4.68 10.32
C LEU A 85 -2.49 3.34 10.98
N ILE A 86 -3.51 2.60 11.42
CA ILE A 86 -3.34 1.26 11.99
C ILE A 86 -2.75 0.31 10.95
N GLY A 87 -3.28 0.32 9.72
CA GLY A 87 -2.76 -0.49 8.63
C GLY A 87 -1.30 -0.16 8.32
N LEU A 88 -0.95 1.11 8.26
CA LEU A 88 0.41 1.58 8.05
C LEU A 88 1.36 1.12 9.16
N LEU A 89 0.92 1.24 10.42
CA LEU A 89 1.69 0.79 11.58
C LEU A 89 1.92 -0.72 11.57
N ILE A 90 0.89 -1.51 11.27
CA ILE A 90 1.01 -2.97 11.14
C ILE A 90 2.01 -3.34 10.04
N VAL A 91 1.94 -2.69 8.88
CA VAL A 91 2.90 -2.92 7.78
C VAL A 91 4.32 -2.57 8.22
N ALA A 92 4.53 -1.43 8.85
CA ALA A 92 5.84 -0.99 9.29
C ALA A 92 6.44 -1.95 10.33
N ILE A 93 5.67 -2.32 11.36
CA ILE A 93 6.13 -3.24 12.41
C ILE A 93 6.37 -4.63 11.85
N SER A 94 5.44 -5.19 11.05
CA SER A 94 5.60 -6.53 10.49
C SER A 94 6.77 -6.62 9.52
N THR A 95 6.99 -5.59 8.71
CA THR A 95 8.12 -5.52 7.79
C THR A 95 9.44 -5.41 8.55
N GLY A 96 9.50 -4.56 9.58
CA GLY A 96 10.65 -4.48 10.48
C GLY A 96 10.92 -5.81 11.20
N ALA A 97 9.88 -6.44 11.75
CA ALA A 97 9.99 -7.75 12.41
C ALA A 97 10.47 -8.86 11.46
N THR A 98 10.10 -8.78 10.17
CA THR A 98 10.58 -9.71 9.14
C THR A 98 12.11 -9.71 9.04
N ALA A 99 12.77 -8.54 9.16
CA ALA A 99 14.23 -8.44 9.13
C ALA A 99 14.91 -9.08 10.35
N PHE A 100 14.19 -9.22 11.46
CA PHE A 100 14.68 -9.85 12.69
C PHE A 100 14.18 -11.29 12.89
N ALA A 101 13.54 -11.88 11.88
CA ALA A 101 13.07 -13.26 11.97
C ALA A 101 14.25 -14.23 12.16
N GLN A 102 14.15 -15.10 13.17
CA GLN A 102 15.20 -16.06 13.53
C GLN A 102 14.93 -17.45 12.94
N ASN A 103 13.74 -17.67 12.41
CA ASN A 103 13.34 -18.92 11.78
C ASN A 103 12.25 -18.68 10.72
N TYR A 104 12.05 -19.69 9.87
CA TYR A 104 11.09 -19.65 8.78
C TYR A 104 9.65 -19.40 9.27
N THR A 105 9.23 -19.99 10.38
CA THR A 105 7.87 -19.82 10.92
C THR A 105 7.58 -18.38 11.31
N GLN A 106 8.52 -17.73 12.00
CA GLN A 106 8.41 -16.30 12.33
C GLN A 106 8.32 -15.43 11.07
N LEU A 107 9.15 -15.74 10.07
CA LEU A 107 9.12 -15.04 8.79
C LEU A 107 7.75 -15.10 8.13
N VAL A 108 7.14 -16.30 8.08
CA VAL A 108 5.80 -16.51 7.50
C VAL A 108 4.72 -15.75 8.28
N ILE A 109 4.76 -15.80 9.62
CA ILE A 109 3.80 -15.09 10.48
C ILE A 109 3.89 -13.57 10.27
N PHE A 110 5.10 -13.00 10.30
CA PHE A 110 5.30 -11.56 10.12
C PHE A 110 4.85 -11.10 8.72
N ARG A 111 5.11 -11.91 7.69
CA ARG A 111 4.62 -11.62 6.33
C ARG A 111 3.10 -11.67 6.22
N GLY A 112 2.46 -12.64 6.87
CA GLY A 112 0.99 -12.73 6.95
C GLY A 112 0.37 -11.48 7.61
N LEU A 113 0.89 -11.07 8.75
CA LEU A 113 0.46 -9.85 9.44
C LEU A 113 0.64 -8.60 8.56
N GLY A 114 1.77 -8.51 7.83
CA GLY A 114 2.00 -7.45 6.86
C GLY A 114 0.96 -7.40 5.75
N GLY A 115 0.47 -8.56 5.29
CA GLY A 115 -0.62 -8.67 4.31
C GLY A 115 -1.93 -8.05 4.83
N ILE A 116 -2.28 -8.32 6.09
CA ILE A 116 -3.46 -7.73 6.75
C ILE A 116 -3.32 -6.20 6.82
N GLY A 117 -2.21 -5.71 7.34
CA GLY A 117 -1.93 -4.27 7.44
C GLY A 117 -1.94 -3.58 6.07
N SER A 118 -1.37 -4.23 5.06
CA SER A 118 -1.36 -3.73 3.67
C SER A 118 -2.76 -3.57 3.09
N THR A 119 -3.68 -4.48 3.41
CA THR A 119 -5.09 -4.37 3.01
C THR A 119 -5.75 -3.18 3.67
N MET A 120 -5.62 -3.05 5.00
CA MET A 120 -6.18 -1.93 5.76
C MET A 120 -5.67 -0.59 5.22
N PHE A 121 -4.36 -0.48 5.01
CA PHE A 121 -3.72 0.69 4.43
C PHE A 121 -4.27 1.01 3.03
N THR A 122 -4.26 0.05 2.10
CA THR A 122 -4.63 0.28 0.69
C THR A 122 -6.10 0.65 0.55
N VAL A 123 -7.01 -0.10 1.20
CA VAL A 123 -8.45 0.15 1.11
C VAL A 123 -8.82 1.50 1.71
N SER A 124 -8.22 1.84 2.87
CA SER A 124 -8.43 3.13 3.53
C SER A 124 -7.86 4.31 2.74
N ALA A 125 -6.69 4.13 2.12
CA ALA A 125 -6.08 5.17 1.29
C ALA A 125 -6.95 5.52 0.10
N VAL A 126 -7.49 4.51 -0.60
CA VAL A 126 -8.40 4.73 -1.74
C VAL A 126 -9.72 5.36 -1.28
N ALA A 127 -10.30 4.89 -0.17
CA ALA A 127 -11.53 5.46 0.38
C ALA A 127 -11.35 6.93 0.78
N LEU A 128 -10.26 7.24 1.48
CA LEU A 128 -9.92 8.59 1.91
C LEU A 128 -9.67 9.51 0.71
N LEU A 129 -8.97 9.02 -0.31
CA LEU A 129 -8.68 9.76 -1.52
C LEU A 129 -9.96 10.10 -2.30
N VAL A 130 -10.87 9.14 -2.47
CA VAL A 130 -12.16 9.36 -3.14
C VAL A 130 -13.05 10.33 -2.35
N ARG A 131 -12.96 10.31 -1.03
CA ARG A 131 -13.72 11.22 -0.15
C ARG A 131 -13.19 12.65 -0.19
N ILE A 132 -11.87 12.84 -0.21
CA ILE A 132 -11.24 14.18 -0.19
C ILE A 132 -11.23 14.80 -1.57
N ALA A 133 -11.06 14.00 -2.64
CA ALA A 133 -10.94 14.50 -4.00
C ALA A 133 -12.30 15.02 -4.51
N PRO A 134 -12.36 16.27 -5.04
CA PRO A 134 -13.52 16.76 -5.75
C PRO A 134 -13.92 15.83 -6.90
N PRO A 135 -15.22 15.69 -7.22
CA PRO A 135 -15.70 14.79 -8.28
C PRO A 135 -15.01 15.00 -9.63
N THR A 136 -14.70 16.26 -9.96
CA THR A 136 -14.08 16.69 -11.22
C THR A 136 -12.65 16.16 -11.44
N ILE A 137 -11.89 16.00 -10.36
CA ILE A 137 -10.48 15.56 -10.42
C ILE A 137 -10.26 14.17 -9.83
N ARG A 138 -11.31 13.51 -9.35
CA ARG A 138 -11.22 12.22 -8.65
C ARG A 138 -10.51 11.14 -9.45
N ALA A 139 -10.83 11.01 -10.75
CA ALA A 139 -10.19 10.05 -11.64
C ALA A 139 -8.69 10.35 -11.79
N ARG A 140 -8.32 11.62 -11.99
CA ARG A 140 -6.94 12.06 -12.12
C ARG A 140 -6.11 11.77 -10.86
N VAL A 141 -6.69 12.02 -9.69
CA VAL A 141 -6.01 11.78 -8.41
C VAL A 141 -5.86 10.28 -8.14
N SER A 142 -6.88 9.47 -8.46
CA SER A 142 -6.80 8.01 -8.35
C SER A 142 -5.73 7.42 -9.28
N SER A 143 -5.62 7.93 -10.50
CA SER A 143 -4.56 7.54 -11.45
C SER A 143 -3.18 7.94 -10.93
N ALA A 144 -3.03 9.14 -10.39
CA ALA A 144 -1.76 9.60 -9.83
C ALA A 144 -1.31 8.72 -8.64
N TYR A 145 -2.26 8.35 -7.75
CA TYR A 145 -1.99 7.42 -6.65
C TYR A 145 -1.54 6.03 -7.15
N ALA A 146 -2.27 5.47 -8.11
CA ALA A 146 -1.93 4.17 -8.70
C ALA A 146 -0.57 4.21 -9.43
N SER A 147 -0.30 5.27 -10.17
CA SER A 147 0.99 5.47 -10.87
C SER A 147 2.15 5.59 -9.87
N ALA A 148 1.97 6.36 -8.79
CA ALA A 148 2.99 6.49 -7.75
C ALA A 148 3.32 5.14 -7.11
N PHE A 149 2.29 4.31 -6.85
CA PHE A 149 2.47 2.97 -6.31
C PHE A 149 3.20 2.04 -7.28
N LEU A 150 2.85 2.07 -8.57
CA LEU A 150 3.51 1.28 -9.61
C LEU A 150 4.97 1.70 -9.82
N ILE A 151 5.22 3.00 -9.95
CA ILE A 151 6.58 3.53 -10.13
C ILE A 151 7.45 3.19 -8.91
N GLY A 152 6.93 3.36 -7.70
CA GLY A 152 7.63 2.98 -6.47
C GLY A 152 7.98 1.50 -6.44
N GLY A 153 7.04 0.62 -6.83
CA GLY A 153 7.26 -0.82 -6.89
C GLY A 153 8.32 -1.25 -7.91
N VAL A 154 8.41 -0.54 -9.04
CA VAL A 154 9.43 -0.82 -10.08
C VAL A 154 10.80 -0.22 -9.70
N THR A 155 10.84 0.94 -9.09
CA THR A 155 12.10 1.59 -8.67
C THR A 155 12.75 0.90 -7.50
N GLY A 156 11.96 0.27 -6.61
CA GLY A 156 12.48 -0.47 -5.46
C GLY A 156 13.59 -1.47 -5.83
N PRO A 157 13.34 -2.47 -6.69
CA PRO A 157 14.36 -3.45 -7.08
C PRO A 157 15.55 -2.89 -7.84
N VAL A 158 15.42 -1.68 -8.42
CA VAL A 158 16.51 -1.03 -9.16
C VAL A 158 17.47 -0.29 -8.23
N VAL A 159 16.97 0.18 -7.08
CA VAL A 159 17.75 0.94 -6.10
C VAL A 159 18.44 0.03 -5.07
N GLY A 160 17.92 -1.19 -4.84
CA GLY A 160 18.46 -2.21 -3.93
C GLY A 160 19.28 -3.26 -4.64
#